data_c8582af2e0b04de9fbc14ebc7589eb3f
#
_entry.id   c8582af2e0b04de9fbc14ebc7589eb3f
#
_cell.length_a   1.000
_cell.length_b   1.000
_cell.length_c   1.000
_cell.angle_alpha   90.00
_cell.angle_beta   90.00
_cell.angle_gamma   90.00
#
_symmetry.space_group_name_H-M   'P 1'
#
loop_
_entity.id
_entity.type
_entity.pdbx_description
1 polymer ?
#
loop_
_entity_poly.entity_id
_entity_poly.type
_entity_poly.pdbx_seq_one_letter_code
_entity_poly.pdbx_strand_id
1 'polypeptide(L)'
;MASSDEEYIQDLSDNELLPDATASNSYGTRSSKPRPGATGGISGPAPPTRKERWEDIQRSWDTVTEDPSGTLLSTLSTLASASKRARLLKDTTPLQRGIIRHVMLILDLSSAMAEKDLRPSRLLLTLRYAADFITDFFEQNPISQLGVLGMRDGLTVRVSELSGSPAEHIAALQSLRSTEPSGNPSLQNALDSARAALFHTPSHGTREIVIVFGALLSADPGDIHGTIRALVSSKIRVSVVGLAARIAICTELVARTNGYAVGSTGASAAAAYGVALHEAHFRDLLFSHTTPPAIRASDAASAPSLLTMGFPSRVAEAAPSLCACHGVPSRGGYACPRCKSKVCGLPAQCPVCELQLIQSTHLARSYHHLFPLRNYDCLLYTSPSPRD
;
A
#
# COMPACT_ATOMS: atom_id res chain seq x y z
N MET A 1 42.56 9.23 19.55
CA MET A 1 42.59 7.97 18.81
C MET A 1 41.28 7.88 18.06
N ALA A 2 41.31 8.37 16.86
CA ALA A 2 40.23 8.38 15.88
C ALA A 2 40.55 7.30 14.85
N SER A 3 39.54 6.86 14.18
CA SER A 3 39.49 6.01 12.97
C SER A 3 39.07 4.57 13.21
N SER A 4 37.87 4.32 12.67
CA SER A 4 37.56 3.15 11.84
C SER A 4 36.05 2.88 11.71
N ASP A 5 35.25 3.87 11.26
CA ASP A 5 33.83 3.63 10.93
C ASP A 5 33.36 4.30 9.60
N GLU A 6 34.27 4.55 8.66
CA GLU A 6 33.94 5.22 7.38
C GLU A 6 34.04 4.31 6.13
N GLU A 7 34.02 2.99 6.26
CA GLU A 7 34.30 2.10 5.11
C GLU A 7 33.15 1.17 4.70
N TYR A 8 31.86 1.56 4.90
CA TYR A 8 30.73 0.68 4.54
C TYR A 8 29.61 1.32 3.70
N ILE A 9 29.88 2.41 3.00
CA ILE A 9 28.85 3.10 2.16
C ILE A 9 29.24 3.21 0.67
N GLN A 10 30.16 2.41 0.15
CA GLN A 10 30.63 2.63 -1.21
C GLN A 10 30.35 1.50 -2.22
N ASP A 11 29.52 0.51 -1.91
CA ASP A 11 29.33 -0.65 -2.81
C ASP A 11 27.89 -0.86 -3.33
N LEU A 12 27.13 0.21 -3.59
CA LEU A 12 25.83 0.12 -4.24
C LEU A 12 25.68 1.00 -5.50
N SER A 13 26.75 1.23 -6.25
CA SER A 13 26.71 2.01 -7.48
C SER A 13 27.15 1.27 -8.76
N ASP A 14 27.09 -0.06 -8.78
CA ASP A 14 27.23 -0.78 -10.04
C ASP A 14 25.88 -0.97 -10.71
N ASN A 15 25.47 0.11 -11.37
CA ASN A 15 24.40 0.13 -12.32
C ASN A 15 25.00 -0.27 -13.67
N GLU A 16 24.81 -1.51 -14.08
CA GLU A 16 25.20 -1.96 -15.43
C GLU A 16 24.45 -1.13 -16.48
N LEU A 17 25.22 -0.31 -17.16
CA LEU A 17 24.86 0.47 -18.35
C LEU A 17 24.45 -0.46 -19.47
N LEU A 18 23.21 -0.50 -19.83
CA LEU A 18 22.75 -1.00 -21.12
C LEU A 18 23.05 0.07 -22.18
N PRO A 19 23.59 -0.31 -23.36
CA PRO A 19 23.98 0.65 -24.35
C PRO A 19 22.80 1.32 -25.05
N ASP A 20 22.89 2.64 -25.18
CA ASP A 20 22.03 3.49 -26.00
C ASP A 20 21.95 3.00 -27.45
N ALA A 21 20.75 2.64 -27.87
CA ALA A 21 20.45 2.47 -29.30
C ALA A 21 19.77 3.73 -29.83
N THR A 22 20.57 4.70 -30.24
CA THR A 22 20.12 5.78 -31.15
C THR A 22 19.81 5.18 -32.50
N ALA A 23 18.56 5.01 -32.84
CA ALA A 23 18.10 4.69 -34.16
C ALA A 23 17.70 5.96 -34.90
N SER A 24 18.57 6.42 -35.79
CA SER A 24 18.26 7.43 -36.78
C SER A 24 17.33 6.85 -37.86
N ASN A 25 16.18 7.49 -38.03
CA ASN A 25 15.30 7.32 -39.20
C ASN A 25 16.01 7.81 -40.47
N SER A 26 16.17 6.95 -41.45
CA SER A 26 16.36 7.35 -42.84
C SER A 26 15.44 6.54 -43.76
N TYR A 27 14.44 7.24 -44.30
CA TYR A 27 13.68 6.78 -45.46
C TYR A 27 14.58 6.74 -46.71
N GLY A 28 14.68 5.59 -47.33
CA GLY A 28 15.37 5.41 -48.58
C GLY A 28 14.60 4.47 -49.52
N THR A 29 14.11 5.06 -50.58
CA THR A 29 13.30 4.49 -51.65
C THR A 29 14.07 3.49 -52.54
N ARG A 30 13.29 2.47 -52.97
CA ARG A 30 13.36 1.70 -54.23
C ARG A 30 14.66 1.64 -55.05
N SER A 31 15.12 0.45 -55.35
CA SER A 31 15.40 0.07 -56.77
C SER A 31 15.48 -1.44 -56.93
N SER A 32 14.75 -1.90 -57.91
CA SER A 32 14.69 -3.24 -58.48
C SER A 32 15.93 -3.57 -59.38
N LYS A 33 16.45 -4.79 -59.36
CA LYS A 33 16.56 -5.69 -60.55
C LYS A 33 17.36 -6.95 -60.25
N PRO A 34 17.03 -8.05 -60.93
CA PRO A 34 17.60 -9.37 -60.71
C PRO A 34 18.69 -9.76 -61.74
N ARG A 35 19.44 -10.78 -61.40
CA ARG A 35 19.92 -11.81 -62.33
C ARG A 35 20.93 -12.80 -61.76
N PRO A 36 21.24 -13.86 -62.48
CA PRO A 36 20.97 -15.23 -62.07
C PRO A 36 22.23 -16.09 -61.98
N GLY A 37 22.05 -17.28 -61.40
CA GLY A 37 22.73 -18.48 -61.77
C GLY A 37 24.08 -18.74 -61.10
N ALA A 38 24.15 -19.79 -60.32
CA ALA A 38 25.05 -20.91 -60.48
C ALA A 38 24.82 -21.94 -59.35
N THR A 39 24.52 -23.11 -59.78
CA THR A 39 24.56 -24.44 -59.18
C THR A 39 25.66 -24.67 -58.17
N GLY A 40 25.30 -25.36 -57.04
CA GLY A 40 26.28 -25.99 -56.19
C GLY A 40 25.71 -26.24 -54.80
N GLY A 41 25.15 -27.45 -54.56
CA GLY A 41 24.61 -27.84 -53.27
C GLY A 41 25.68 -28.07 -52.24
N ILE A 42 25.41 -27.58 -51.03
CA ILE A 42 25.83 -28.17 -49.75
C ILE A 42 24.74 -27.83 -48.76
N SER A 43 24.09 -28.84 -48.23
CA SER A 43 23.09 -28.75 -47.20
C SER A 43 23.72 -28.33 -45.87
N GLY A 44 23.69 -27.03 -45.57
CA GLY A 44 23.96 -26.49 -44.25
C GLY A 44 22.67 -26.40 -43.46
N PRO A 45 22.68 -26.51 -42.12
CA PRO A 45 21.48 -26.37 -41.32
C PRO A 45 20.85 -24.99 -41.52
N ALA A 46 19.55 -24.95 -41.68
CA ALA A 46 18.77 -23.72 -41.84
C ALA A 46 19.07 -22.74 -40.69
N PRO A 47 19.26 -21.44 -40.98
CA PRO A 47 19.43 -20.45 -39.92
C PRO A 47 18.20 -20.46 -39.02
N PRO A 48 18.36 -20.30 -37.69
CA PRO A 48 17.24 -20.25 -36.78
C PRO A 48 16.32 -19.11 -37.20
N THR A 49 15.08 -19.45 -37.51
CA THR A 49 14.02 -18.48 -37.77
C THR A 49 13.99 -17.46 -36.65
N ARG A 50 14.30 -16.21 -37.00
CA ARG A 50 14.27 -15.09 -36.07
C ARG A 50 12.84 -14.99 -35.56
N LYS A 51 12.58 -15.50 -34.33
CA LYS A 51 11.29 -15.37 -33.70
C LYS A 51 10.92 -13.89 -33.63
N GLU A 52 9.75 -13.56 -34.10
CA GLU A 52 9.24 -12.19 -34.04
C GLU A 52 9.05 -11.79 -32.56
N ARG A 53 9.42 -10.57 -32.22
CA ARG A 53 9.42 -10.05 -30.83
C ARG A 53 8.06 -10.14 -30.12
N TRP A 54 6.98 -10.30 -30.89
CA TRP A 54 5.61 -10.48 -30.37
C TRP A 54 5.31 -11.94 -29.98
N GLU A 55 6.08 -12.91 -30.46
CA GLU A 55 5.96 -14.33 -30.11
C GLU A 55 6.53 -14.63 -28.71
N ASP A 56 7.47 -13.79 -28.23
CA ASP A 56 8.08 -13.94 -26.90
C ASP A 56 7.28 -13.24 -25.78
N ILE A 57 6.19 -12.55 -26.11
CA ILE A 57 5.34 -11.90 -25.13
C ILE A 57 4.43 -12.95 -24.50
N GLN A 58 4.85 -13.52 -23.38
CA GLN A 58 3.98 -14.33 -22.52
C GLN A 58 2.84 -13.45 -22.00
N ARG A 59 1.65 -13.73 -22.47
CA ARG A 59 0.44 -13.02 -22.01
C ARG A 59 0.04 -13.57 -20.65
N SER A 60 -0.48 -12.71 -19.77
CA SER A 60 -0.84 -13.08 -18.41
C SER A 60 -1.90 -14.18 -18.32
N TRP A 61 -2.69 -14.38 -19.40
CA TRP A 61 -3.69 -15.45 -19.45
C TRP A 61 -3.14 -16.82 -19.93
N ASP A 62 -1.95 -16.86 -20.56
CA ASP A 62 -1.35 -18.12 -21.03
C ASP A 62 -0.95 -19.06 -19.86
N THR A 63 -0.79 -18.48 -18.68
CA THR A 63 -0.50 -19.21 -17.43
C THR A 63 -1.74 -19.70 -16.70
N VAL A 64 -2.94 -19.34 -17.19
CA VAL A 64 -4.21 -19.71 -16.56
C VAL A 64 -4.69 -21.01 -17.21
N THR A 65 -4.53 -22.12 -16.51
CA THR A 65 -5.05 -23.43 -16.92
C THR A 65 -6.31 -23.75 -16.16
N GLU A 66 -7.35 -24.18 -16.88
CA GLU A 66 -8.58 -24.64 -16.26
C GLU A 66 -8.42 -26.08 -15.74
N ASP A 67 -9.00 -26.35 -14.59
CA ASP A 67 -9.08 -27.72 -14.07
C ASP A 67 -10.01 -28.59 -14.92
N PRO A 68 -9.91 -29.93 -14.86
CA PRO A 68 -10.83 -30.84 -15.53
C PRO A 68 -12.31 -30.60 -15.16
N SER A 69 -12.58 -29.91 -14.07
CA SER A 69 -13.90 -29.48 -13.62
C SER A 69 -14.36 -28.13 -14.19
N GLY A 70 -13.56 -27.46 -15.03
CA GLY A 70 -13.86 -26.14 -15.58
C GLY A 70 -13.77 -24.99 -14.58
N THR A 71 -13.09 -25.19 -13.45
CA THR A 71 -12.91 -24.15 -12.42
C THR A 71 -11.50 -23.60 -12.43
N LEU A 72 -11.36 -22.33 -12.08
CA LEU A 72 -10.06 -21.63 -11.95
C LEU A 72 -9.51 -21.65 -10.50
N LEU A 73 -10.13 -22.43 -9.61
CA LEU A 73 -9.78 -22.43 -8.18
C LEU A 73 -8.35 -22.91 -7.92
N SER A 74 -7.87 -23.91 -8.68
CA SER A 74 -6.50 -24.41 -8.54
C SER A 74 -5.46 -23.38 -8.99
N THR A 75 -5.71 -22.70 -10.10
CA THR A 75 -4.81 -21.64 -10.60
C THR A 75 -4.79 -20.43 -9.66
N LEU A 76 -5.93 -20.03 -9.09
CA LEU A 76 -6.02 -19.00 -8.07
C LEU A 76 -5.26 -19.39 -6.79
N SER A 77 -5.40 -20.63 -6.35
CA SER A 77 -4.68 -21.14 -5.17
C SER A 77 -3.16 -21.20 -5.40
N THR A 78 -2.72 -21.59 -6.59
CA THR A 78 -1.31 -21.62 -6.97
C THR A 78 -0.74 -20.21 -7.09
N LEU A 79 -1.46 -19.25 -7.67
CA LEU A 79 -1.05 -17.83 -7.73
C LEU A 79 -0.98 -17.21 -6.33
N ALA A 80 -1.95 -17.50 -5.46
CA ALA A 80 -1.93 -17.04 -4.07
C ALA A 80 -0.76 -17.64 -3.30
N SER A 81 -0.49 -18.94 -3.46
CA SER A 81 0.65 -19.62 -2.82
C SER A 81 1.99 -19.12 -3.38
N ALA A 82 2.09 -18.86 -4.69
CA ALA A 82 3.27 -18.29 -5.32
C ALA A 82 3.55 -16.85 -4.81
N SER A 83 2.51 -16.02 -4.69
CA SER A 83 2.65 -14.68 -4.13
C SER A 83 3.05 -14.70 -2.65
N LYS A 84 2.49 -15.62 -1.86
CA LYS A 84 2.88 -15.85 -0.47
C LYS A 84 4.33 -16.34 -0.36
N ARG A 85 4.74 -17.27 -1.21
CA ARG A 85 6.11 -17.77 -1.29
C ARG A 85 7.11 -16.68 -1.73
N ALA A 86 6.74 -15.84 -2.71
CA ALA A 86 7.54 -14.69 -3.13
C ALA A 86 7.72 -13.66 -2.00
N ARG A 87 6.72 -13.48 -1.12
CA ARG A 87 6.86 -12.64 0.08
C ARG A 87 7.84 -13.24 1.09
N LEU A 88 7.83 -14.57 1.28
CA LEU A 88 8.71 -15.27 2.23
C LEU A 88 10.15 -15.36 1.73
N LEU A 89 10.33 -15.52 0.42
CA LEU A 89 11.65 -15.63 -0.24
C LEU A 89 12.27 -14.27 -0.58
N LYS A 90 11.55 -13.16 -0.35
CA LYS A 90 12.09 -11.84 -0.58
C LYS A 90 13.21 -11.62 0.45
N ASP A 91 14.46 -11.65 -0.01
CA ASP A 91 15.60 -11.16 0.76
C ASP A 91 15.34 -9.70 1.12
N THR A 92 14.72 -9.53 2.27
CA THR A 92 14.50 -8.21 2.82
C THR A 92 15.76 -7.81 3.54
N THR A 93 16.64 -7.10 2.84
CA THR A 93 17.63 -6.29 3.55
C THR A 93 16.90 -5.52 4.65
N PRO A 94 17.45 -5.44 5.86
CA PRO A 94 16.80 -4.75 6.97
C PRO A 94 16.64 -3.27 6.62
N LEU A 95 15.48 -2.92 6.05
CA LEU A 95 15.15 -1.55 5.66
C LEU A 95 14.54 -0.84 6.85
N GLN A 96 15.08 0.30 7.23
CA GLN A 96 14.45 1.16 8.21
C GLN A 96 13.11 1.67 7.67
N ARG A 97 12.09 1.62 8.53
CA ARG A 97 10.72 2.03 8.21
C ARG A 97 10.29 3.16 9.15
N GLY A 98 9.56 4.12 8.62
CA GLY A 98 9.03 5.23 9.43
C GLY A 98 7.96 4.75 10.40
N ILE A 99 8.07 5.14 11.67
CA ILE A 99 7.08 4.80 12.71
C ILE A 99 5.96 5.83 12.85
N ILE A 100 6.15 7.03 12.32
CA ILE A 100 5.16 8.10 12.34
C ILE A 100 4.53 8.19 10.96
N ARG A 101 3.28 7.80 10.87
CA ARG A 101 2.54 7.75 9.60
C ARG A 101 1.30 8.62 9.68
N HIS A 102 1.04 9.36 8.61
CA HIS A 102 -0.20 10.08 8.40
C HIS A 102 -0.87 9.47 7.18
N VAL A 103 -1.93 8.70 7.41
CA VAL A 103 -2.60 7.91 6.37
C VAL A 103 -4.00 8.44 6.13
N MET A 104 -4.34 8.71 4.87
CA MET A 104 -5.71 8.97 4.44
C MET A 104 -6.25 7.75 3.72
N LEU A 105 -7.25 7.11 4.30
CA LEU A 105 -7.99 6.01 3.68
C LEU A 105 -9.16 6.58 2.88
N ILE A 106 -9.15 6.36 1.57
CA ILE A 106 -10.21 6.80 0.67
C ILE A 106 -11.04 5.59 0.26
N LEU A 107 -12.34 5.64 0.53
CA LEU A 107 -13.29 4.59 0.20
C LEU A 107 -14.19 5.03 -0.94
N ASP A 108 -14.38 4.16 -1.90
CA ASP A 108 -15.37 4.35 -2.96
C ASP A 108 -16.77 4.08 -2.39
N LEU A 109 -17.67 5.03 -2.53
CA LEU A 109 -19.07 4.95 -2.15
C LEU A 109 -20.00 5.13 -3.38
N SER A 110 -19.47 4.96 -4.59
CA SER A 110 -20.19 5.07 -5.83
C SER A 110 -21.16 3.91 -6.06
N SER A 111 -22.00 4.05 -7.06
CA SER A 111 -22.97 3.02 -7.48
C SER A 111 -22.30 1.68 -7.81
N ALA A 112 -21.03 1.67 -8.26
CA ALA A 112 -20.27 0.45 -8.53
C ALA A 112 -20.04 -0.41 -7.28
N MET A 113 -20.12 0.18 -6.08
CA MET A 113 -19.99 -0.54 -4.82
C MET A 113 -21.24 -1.28 -4.37
N ALA A 114 -22.35 -1.10 -5.09
CA ALA A 114 -23.59 -1.87 -4.88
C ALA A 114 -23.48 -3.31 -5.44
N GLU A 115 -22.53 -3.58 -6.32
CA GLU A 115 -22.31 -4.90 -6.90
C GLU A 115 -22.06 -5.97 -5.84
N LYS A 116 -22.49 -7.21 -6.17
CA LYS A 116 -22.49 -8.37 -5.26
C LYS A 116 -21.51 -9.47 -5.69
N ASP A 117 -20.53 -9.14 -6.50
CA ASP A 117 -19.44 -10.04 -6.88
C ASP A 117 -18.59 -10.43 -5.67
N LEU A 118 -18.39 -9.49 -4.75
CA LEU A 118 -17.80 -9.72 -3.43
C LEU A 118 -18.93 -9.69 -2.39
N ARG A 119 -19.20 -10.80 -1.75
CA ARG A 119 -20.35 -10.96 -0.84
C ARG A 119 -20.15 -10.30 0.52
N PRO A 120 -21.17 -9.67 1.11
CA PRO A 120 -22.56 -9.55 0.64
C PRO A 120 -22.75 -8.46 -0.43
N SER A 121 -21.93 -7.42 -0.45
CA SER A 121 -21.75 -6.41 -1.50
C SER A 121 -20.35 -5.83 -1.38
N ARG A 122 -19.84 -5.22 -2.45
CA ARG A 122 -18.52 -4.57 -2.40
C ARG A 122 -18.43 -3.56 -1.25
N LEU A 123 -19.48 -2.73 -1.07
CA LEU A 123 -19.51 -1.73 0.00
C LEU A 123 -19.43 -2.36 1.39
N LEU A 124 -20.32 -3.29 1.70
CA LEU A 124 -20.40 -3.88 3.05
C LEU A 124 -19.13 -4.66 3.40
N LEU A 125 -18.54 -5.36 2.43
CA LEU A 125 -17.27 -6.03 2.61
C LEU A 125 -16.13 -5.05 2.85
N THR A 126 -16.08 -3.97 2.05
CA THR A 126 -15.07 -2.90 2.20
C THR A 126 -15.16 -2.24 3.56
N LEU A 127 -16.36 -1.90 4.03
CA LEU A 127 -16.55 -1.31 5.36
C LEU A 127 -16.12 -2.25 6.50
N ARG A 128 -16.39 -3.56 6.35
CA ARG A 128 -15.93 -4.56 7.31
C ARG A 128 -14.41 -4.62 7.35
N TYR A 129 -13.77 -4.80 6.19
CA TYR A 129 -12.32 -4.90 6.12
C TYR A 129 -11.60 -3.59 6.45
N ALA A 130 -12.23 -2.44 6.17
CA ALA A 130 -11.70 -1.15 6.60
C ALA A 130 -11.71 -1.01 8.13
N ALA A 131 -12.75 -1.50 8.82
CA ALA A 131 -12.78 -1.49 10.29
C ALA A 131 -11.70 -2.42 10.89
N ASP A 132 -11.55 -3.64 10.33
CA ASP A 132 -10.51 -4.56 10.73
C ASP A 132 -9.10 -3.98 10.43
N PHE A 133 -8.92 -3.34 9.27
CA PHE A 133 -7.67 -2.66 8.89
C PHE A 133 -7.32 -1.53 9.85
N ILE A 134 -8.28 -0.70 10.27
CA ILE A 134 -8.04 0.38 11.23
C ILE A 134 -7.54 -0.19 12.55
N THR A 135 -8.15 -1.27 13.03
CA THR A 135 -7.73 -1.93 14.26
C THR A 135 -6.29 -2.41 14.17
N ASP A 136 -5.97 -3.21 13.14
CA ASP A 136 -4.61 -3.71 12.91
C ASP A 136 -3.59 -2.59 12.66
N PHE A 137 -4.00 -1.54 11.94
CA PHE A 137 -3.14 -0.40 11.67
C PHE A 137 -2.66 0.27 12.94
N PHE A 138 -3.56 0.56 13.88
CA PHE A 138 -3.20 1.19 15.14
C PHE A 138 -2.52 0.24 16.12
N GLU A 139 -2.76 -1.07 16.02
CA GLU A 139 -1.99 -2.06 16.78
C GLU A 139 -0.52 -2.11 16.37
N GLN A 140 -0.25 -2.01 15.06
CA GLN A 140 1.12 -2.03 14.54
C GLN A 140 1.78 -0.65 14.56
N ASN A 141 1.01 0.43 14.41
CA ASN A 141 1.49 1.80 14.28
C ASN A 141 0.79 2.74 15.29
N PRO A 142 1.03 2.58 16.58
CA PRO A 142 0.30 3.30 17.63
C PRO A 142 0.56 4.81 17.68
N ILE A 143 1.62 5.29 17.04
CA ILE A 143 2.01 6.72 17.00
C ILE A 143 1.53 7.39 15.71
N SER A 144 0.77 6.68 14.90
CA SER A 144 0.31 7.16 13.61
C SER A 144 -1.07 7.81 13.71
N GLN A 145 -1.41 8.60 12.70
CA GLN A 145 -2.74 9.17 12.53
C GLN A 145 -3.38 8.62 11.25
N LEU A 146 -4.68 8.43 11.31
CA LEU A 146 -5.48 7.97 10.19
C LEU A 146 -6.69 8.88 10.02
N GLY A 147 -7.10 9.13 8.78
CA GLY A 147 -8.35 9.80 8.44
C GLY A 147 -9.08 9.01 7.35
N VAL A 148 -10.38 9.14 7.27
CA VAL A 148 -11.21 8.44 6.29
C VAL A 148 -11.99 9.42 5.43
N LEU A 149 -11.91 9.26 4.12
CA LEU A 149 -12.67 9.98 3.12
C LEU A 149 -13.52 9.01 2.30
N GLY A 150 -14.66 9.46 1.81
CA GLY A 150 -15.52 8.72 0.90
C GLY A 150 -15.69 9.47 -0.43
N MET A 151 -15.74 8.75 -1.54
CA MET A 151 -16.05 9.30 -2.88
C MET A 151 -17.49 8.97 -3.23
N ARG A 152 -18.33 9.98 -3.42
CA ARG A 152 -19.76 9.82 -3.75
C ARG A 152 -20.23 10.98 -4.61
N ASP A 153 -21.03 10.69 -5.62
CA ASP A 153 -21.68 11.69 -6.50
C ASP A 153 -20.70 12.74 -7.10
N GLY A 154 -19.47 12.32 -7.45
CA GLY A 154 -18.40 13.20 -7.93
C GLY A 154 -17.76 14.08 -6.84
N LEU A 155 -18.19 13.96 -5.60
CA LEU A 155 -17.67 14.74 -4.48
C LEU A 155 -16.91 13.87 -3.48
N THR A 156 -16.14 14.53 -2.62
CA THR A 156 -15.48 13.87 -1.49
C THR A 156 -16.20 14.19 -0.20
N VAL A 157 -16.63 13.15 0.49
CA VAL A 157 -17.27 13.24 1.80
C VAL A 157 -16.23 12.93 2.87
N ARG A 158 -16.06 13.81 3.83
CA ARG A 158 -15.21 13.55 4.99
C ARG A 158 -15.95 12.65 5.97
N VAL A 159 -15.49 11.42 6.13
CA VAL A 159 -16.06 10.42 7.04
C VAL A 159 -15.48 10.59 8.45
N SER A 160 -14.16 10.67 8.56
CA SER A 160 -13.48 11.01 9.81
C SER A 160 -12.25 11.86 9.57
N GLU A 161 -11.94 12.73 10.52
CA GLU A 161 -10.74 13.58 10.46
C GLU A 161 -9.47 12.78 10.79
N LEU A 162 -8.32 13.40 10.52
CA LEU A 162 -7.02 12.80 10.84
C LEU A 162 -6.85 12.76 12.36
N SER A 163 -6.96 11.58 12.95
CA SER A 163 -6.92 11.34 14.39
C SER A 163 -6.11 10.09 14.74
N GLY A 164 -5.64 10.00 15.97
CA GLY A 164 -4.97 8.81 16.52
C GLY A 164 -5.92 7.89 17.28
N SER A 165 -7.24 8.05 17.14
CA SER A 165 -8.25 7.28 17.87
C SER A 165 -8.95 6.27 16.97
N PRO A 166 -8.68 4.96 17.07
CA PRO A 166 -9.33 3.95 16.25
C PRO A 166 -10.84 3.88 16.45
N ALA A 167 -11.32 4.15 17.67
CA ALA A 167 -12.74 4.07 18.00
C ALA A 167 -13.60 5.09 17.23
N GLU A 168 -13.08 6.31 17.02
CA GLU A 168 -13.76 7.36 16.23
C GLU A 168 -13.93 6.94 14.77
N HIS A 169 -12.88 6.40 14.17
CA HIS A 169 -12.93 5.95 12.78
C HIS A 169 -13.88 4.76 12.59
N ILE A 170 -13.89 3.80 13.53
CA ILE A 170 -14.78 2.64 13.48
C ILE A 170 -16.24 3.09 13.63
N ALA A 171 -16.54 4.01 14.56
CA ALA A 171 -17.87 4.56 14.74
C ALA A 171 -18.34 5.30 13.47
N ALA A 172 -17.46 6.11 12.86
CA ALA A 172 -17.75 6.79 11.60
C ALA A 172 -18.01 5.82 10.45
N LEU A 173 -17.24 4.73 10.32
CA LEU A 173 -17.47 3.67 9.31
C LEU A 173 -18.80 2.94 9.55
N GLN A 174 -19.17 2.71 10.80
CA GLN A 174 -20.45 2.07 11.13
C GLN A 174 -21.64 2.90 10.64
N SER A 175 -21.56 4.23 10.70
CA SER A 175 -22.62 5.12 10.20
C SER A 175 -22.82 4.99 8.68
N LEU A 176 -21.77 4.65 7.92
CA LEU A 176 -21.86 4.45 6.47
C LEU A 176 -22.60 3.17 6.07
N ARG A 177 -22.80 2.21 6.97
CA ARG A 177 -23.50 0.96 6.65
C ARG A 177 -24.94 1.16 6.20
N SER A 178 -25.56 2.22 6.68
CA SER A 178 -26.95 2.60 6.31
C SER A 178 -27.01 3.45 5.04
N THR A 179 -25.86 3.89 4.52
CA THR A 179 -25.79 4.75 3.35
C THR A 179 -25.79 3.90 2.08
N GLU A 180 -26.70 4.15 1.18
CA GLU A 180 -26.72 3.49 -0.13
C GLU A 180 -25.65 4.10 -1.03
N PRO A 181 -24.88 3.26 -1.76
CA PRO A 181 -23.91 3.73 -2.73
C PRO A 181 -24.59 4.40 -3.90
N SER A 182 -24.10 5.58 -4.31
CA SER A 182 -24.71 6.37 -5.38
C SER A 182 -23.69 7.14 -6.20
N GLY A 183 -24.09 7.47 -7.44
CA GLY A 183 -23.34 8.32 -8.36
C GLY A 183 -22.00 7.71 -8.81
N ASN A 184 -21.16 8.58 -9.35
CA ASN A 184 -19.81 8.23 -9.82
C ASN A 184 -18.75 8.75 -8.84
N PRO A 185 -17.61 8.07 -8.68
CA PRO A 185 -16.52 8.57 -7.88
C PRO A 185 -15.72 9.64 -8.62
N SER A 186 -15.06 10.54 -7.89
CA SER A 186 -14.05 11.46 -8.42
C SER A 186 -12.73 11.23 -7.70
N LEU A 187 -11.75 10.73 -8.43
CA LEU A 187 -10.38 10.55 -7.92
C LEU A 187 -9.72 11.90 -7.67
N GLN A 188 -9.91 12.87 -8.57
CA GLN A 188 -9.30 14.18 -8.44
C GLN A 188 -9.75 14.87 -7.14
N ASN A 189 -11.05 14.98 -6.90
CA ASN A 189 -11.58 15.64 -5.70
C ASN A 189 -11.13 14.93 -4.42
N ALA A 190 -11.09 13.59 -4.42
CA ALA A 190 -10.64 12.81 -3.28
C ALA A 190 -9.16 13.01 -2.98
N LEU A 191 -8.32 13.02 -4.01
CA LEU A 191 -6.88 13.24 -3.88
C LEU A 191 -6.56 14.66 -3.43
N ASP A 192 -7.24 15.67 -3.95
CA ASP A 192 -7.06 17.06 -3.54
C ASP A 192 -7.51 17.29 -2.09
N SER A 193 -8.63 16.68 -1.69
CA SER A 193 -9.11 16.72 -0.29
C SER A 193 -8.14 16.01 0.65
N ALA A 194 -7.60 14.85 0.27
CA ALA A 194 -6.60 14.13 1.05
C ALA A 194 -5.28 14.94 1.15
N ARG A 195 -4.85 15.56 0.04
CA ARG A 195 -3.68 16.44 0.03
C ARG A 195 -3.87 17.64 0.97
N ALA A 196 -5.04 18.26 0.97
CA ALA A 196 -5.36 19.37 1.86
C ALA A 196 -5.33 18.93 3.34
N ALA A 197 -5.89 17.76 3.67
CA ALA A 197 -5.85 17.20 5.03
C ALA A 197 -4.41 16.89 5.50
N LEU A 198 -3.57 16.39 4.59
CA LEU A 198 -2.17 16.04 4.89
C LEU A 198 -1.22 17.26 4.82
N PHE A 199 -1.67 18.42 4.38
CA PHE A 199 -0.81 19.58 4.18
C PHE A 199 -0.18 20.08 5.50
N HIS A 200 -0.95 20.11 6.56
CA HIS A 200 -0.52 20.60 7.88
C HIS A 200 0.22 19.55 8.72
N THR A 201 0.33 18.31 8.21
CA THR A 201 1.04 17.28 8.96
C THR A 201 2.54 17.55 9.02
N PRO A 202 3.21 17.18 10.13
CA PRO A 202 4.63 17.38 10.29
C PRO A 202 5.46 16.71 9.18
N SER A 203 6.58 17.33 8.81
CA SER A 203 7.44 16.84 7.72
C SER A 203 8.24 15.58 8.07
N HIS A 204 8.37 15.27 9.35
CA HIS A 204 9.11 14.09 9.83
C HIS A 204 8.33 12.76 9.70
N GLY A 205 7.00 12.84 9.51
CA GLY A 205 6.16 11.67 9.27
C GLY A 205 6.01 11.32 7.78
N THR A 206 5.69 10.07 7.49
CA THR A 206 5.31 9.67 6.14
C THR A 206 3.88 10.11 5.86
N ARG A 207 3.63 10.61 4.65
CA ARG A 207 2.31 11.01 4.17
C ARG A 207 1.84 9.99 3.15
N GLU A 208 0.74 9.35 3.44
CA GLU A 208 0.26 8.21 2.65
C GLU A 208 -1.23 8.33 2.36
N ILE A 209 -1.61 7.90 1.17
CA ILE A 209 -3.02 7.75 0.76
C ILE A 209 -3.22 6.31 0.33
N VAL A 210 -4.22 5.65 0.90
CA VAL A 210 -4.66 4.32 0.50
C VAL A 210 -6.06 4.44 -0.07
N ILE A 211 -6.25 4.04 -1.32
CA ILE A 211 -7.51 4.16 -2.04
C ILE A 211 -8.09 2.77 -2.25
N VAL A 212 -9.33 2.55 -1.85
CA VAL A 212 -10.13 1.40 -2.26
C VAL A 212 -11.06 1.87 -3.37
N PHE A 213 -10.90 1.33 -4.58
CA PHE A 213 -11.56 1.80 -5.78
C PHE A 213 -12.33 0.68 -6.47
N GLY A 214 -13.66 0.80 -6.53
CA GLY A 214 -14.56 -0.21 -7.10
C GLY A 214 -15.09 0.13 -8.48
N ALA A 215 -15.07 1.40 -8.88
CA ALA A 215 -15.55 1.84 -10.19
C ALA A 215 -14.49 1.65 -11.28
N LEU A 216 -14.92 1.69 -12.53
CA LEU A 216 -14.06 1.66 -13.72
C LEU A 216 -13.77 3.06 -14.27
N LEU A 217 -14.61 4.01 -13.91
CA LEU A 217 -14.56 5.39 -14.40
C LEU A 217 -14.41 6.36 -13.22
N SER A 218 -13.78 7.48 -13.47
CA SER A 218 -13.70 8.60 -12.53
C SER A 218 -14.32 9.85 -13.18
N ALA A 219 -15.21 10.51 -12.48
CA ALA A 219 -15.88 11.75 -12.93
C ALA A 219 -15.09 12.95 -12.38
N ASP A 220 -13.95 13.23 -12.99
CA ASP A 220 -13.05 14.27 -12.55
C ASP A 220 -13.40 15.62 -13.17
N PRO A 221 -13.42 16.72 -12.37
CA PRO A 221 -13.79 18.04 -12.88
C PRO A 221 -12.69 18.71 -13.71
N GLY A 222 -11.43 18.29 -13.59
CA GLY A 222 -10.28 18.90 -14.25
C GLY A 222 -9.21 17.91 -14.67
N ASP A 223 -7.96 18.40 -14.78
CA ASP A 223 -6.82 17.57 -15.17
C ASP A 223 -6.22 16.84 -13.95
N ILE A 224 -6.45 15.55 -13.87
CA ILE A 224 -5.91 14.70 -12.82
C ILE A 224 -4.36 14.64 -12.83
N HIS A 225 -3.73 14.85 -14.00
CA HIS A 225 -2.25 14.89 -14.07
C HIS A 225 -1.67 16.10 -13.32
N GLY A 226 -2.44 17.21 -13.24
CA GLY A 226 -2.12 18.36 -12.39
C GLY A 226 -2.10 17.97 -10.91
N THR A 227 -3.13 17.28 -10.46
CA THR A 227 -3.23 16.76 -9.09
C THR A 227 -2.10 15.76 -8.78
N ILE A 228 -1.76 14.84 -9.71
CA ILE A 228 -0.65 13.91 -9.54
C ILE A 228 0.68 14.67 -9.34
N ARG A 229 0.94 15.70 -10.14
CA ARG A 229 2.15 16.56 -9.97
C ARG A 229 2.18 17.25 -8.60
N ALA A 230 1.03 17.73 -8.13
CA ALA A 230 0.90 18.35 -6.80
C ALA A 230 1.13 17.34 -5.66
N LEU A 231 0.68 16.10 -5.79
CA LEU A 231 0.96 15.03 -4.83
C LEU A 231 2.45 14.66 -4.76
N VAL A 232 3.10 14.56 -5.92
CA VAL A 232 4.54 14.30 -6.01
C VAL A 232 5.33 15.42 -5.34
N SER A 233 4.99 16.69 -5.60
CA SER A 233 5.66 17.86 -4.97
C SER A 233 5.46 17.87 -3.45
N SER A 234 4.31 17.41 -2.97
CA SER A 234 3.99 17.29 -1.53
C SER A 234 4.58 16.01 -0.88
N LYS A 235 5.33 15.20 -1.63
CA LYS A 235 5.93 13.92 -1.19
C LYS A 235 4.91 12.93 -0.60
N ILE A 236 3.69 12.92 -1.12
CA ILE A 236 2.63 12.01 -0.69
C ILE A 236 2.74 10.71 -1.49
N ARG A 237 2.73 9.57 -0.80
CA ARG A 237 2.70 8.23 -1.41
C ARG A 237 1.26 7.78 -1.59
N VAL A 238 0.95 7.22 -2.74
CA VAL A 238 -0.40 6.71 -3.02
C VAL A 238 -0.34 5.22 -3.31
N SER A 239 -1.25 4.49 -2.70
CA SER A 239 -1.48 3.06 -2.95
C SER A 239 -2.94 2.85 -3.31
N VAL A 240 -3.20 1.93 -4.23
CA VAL A 240 -4.57 1.67 -4.73
C VAL A 240 -4.89 0.18 -4.62
N VAL A 241 -6.05 -0.12 -4.07
CA VAL A 241 -6.67 -1.45 -4.08
C VAL A 241 -7.89 -1.39 -4.98
N GLY A 242 -7.76 -1.94 -6.18
CA GLY A 242 -8.87 -2.04 -7.14
C GLY A 242 -9.77 -3.24 -6.85
N LEU A 243 -11.08 -3.08 -7.00
CA LEU A 243 -12.05 -4.16 -6.83
C LEU A 243 -12.58 -4.70 -8.16
N ALA A 244 -12.49 -3.90 -9.24
CA ALA A 244 -13.02 -4.28 -10.54
C ALA A 244 -11.91 -4.67 -11.52
N ALA A 245 -11.16 -3.71 -12.02
CA ALA A 245 -10.11 -3.93 -13.00
C ALA A 245 -8.91 -3.00 -12.79
N ARG A 246 -7.82 -3.27 -13.50
CA ARG A 246 -6.64 -2.42 -13.48
C ARG A 246 -6.85 -1.21 -14.38
N ILE A 247 -6.78 -0.01 -13.82
CA ILE A 247 -7.05 1.26 -14.47
C ILE A 247 -5.72 1.97 -14.76
N ALA A 248 -5.56 2.47 -15.99
CA ALA A 248 -4.34 3.12 -16.44
C ALA A 248 -3.97 4.33 -15.58
N ILE A 249 -4.93 5.20 -15.27
CA ILE A 249 -4.68 6.39 -14.47
C ILE A 249 -4.23 6.07 -13.03
N CYS A 250 -4.80 5.02 -12.42
CA CYS A 250 -4.36 4.56 -11.11
C CYS A 250 -2.95 3.97 -11.15
N THR A 251 -2.59 3.29 -12.25
CA THR A 251 -1.22 2.77 -12.46
C THR A 251 -0.22 3.93 -12.57
N GLU A 252 -0.56 4.96 -13.33
CA GLU A 252 0.28 6.16 -13.48
C GLU A 252 0.40 6.94 -12.16
N LEU A 253 -0.71 7.14 -11.44
CA LEU A 253 -0.76 7.77 -10.12
C LEU A 253 0.20 7.10 -9.16
N VAL A 254 0.08 5.77 -9.00
CA VAL A 254 0.92 4.98 -8.09
C VAL A 254 2.39 5.00 -8.53
N ALA A 255 2.66 4.86 -9.82
CA ALA A 255 4.02 4.87 -10.34
C ALA A 255 4.73 6.20 -10.07
N ARG A 256 4.09 7.33 -10.40
CA ARG A 256 4.67 8.67 -10.23
C ARG A 256 4.85 9.06 -8.75
N THR A 257 3.88 8.76 -7.89
CA THR A 257 3.95 9.13 -6.46
C THR A 257 4.94 8.25 -5.69
N ASN A 258 5.12 6.99 -6.09
CA ASN A 258 6.05 6.07 -5.44
C ASN A 258 7.45 6.03 -6.09
N GLY A 259 7.65 6.73 -7.22
CA GLY A 259 8.93 6.79 -7.91
C GLY A 259 9.28 5.52 -8.69
N TYR A 260 8.27 4.75 -9.14
CA TYR A 260 8.46 3.61 -10.03
C TYR A 260 8.36 4.03 -11.50
N ALA A 261 8.97 3.28 -12.39
CA ALA A 261 8.71 3.46 -13.83
C ALA A 261 7.26 3.06 -14.14
N VAL A 262 6.56 3.86 -14.95
CA VAL A 262 5.19 3.56 -15.37
C VAL A 262 5.19 2.24 -16.13
N GLY A 263 4.34 1.30 -15.69
CA GLY A 263 4.30 -0.05 -16.27
C GLY A 263 5.28 -1.05 -15.66
N SER A 264 6.04 -0.68 -14.62
CA SER A 264 6.88 -1.64 -13.92
C SER A 264 6.04 -2.75 -13.26
N THR A 265 6.44 -4.01 -13.48
CA THR A 265 5.76 -5.21 -12.94
C THR A 265 6.45 -5.74 -11.68
N GLY A 266 7.42 -5.02 -11.15
CA GLY A 266 8.16 -5.43 -9.96
C GLY A 266 7.26 -5.65 -8.74
N ALA A 267 7.67 -6.53 -7.82
CA ALA A 267 6.91 -6.87 -6.62
C ALA A 267 6.51 -5.65 -5.77
N SER A 268 7.33 -4.59 -5.79
CA SER A 268 7.07 -3.33 -5.09
C SER A 268 5.94 -2.53 -5.74
N ALA A 269 5.88 -2.49 -7.07
CA ALA A 269 4.80 -1.82 -7.81
C ALA A 269 3.49 -2.62 -7.69
N ALA A 270 3.55 -3.94 -7.71
CA ALA A 270 2.40 -4.82 -7.50
C ALA A 270 1.83 -4.70 -6.07
N ALA A 271 2.68 -4.45 -5.07
CA ALA A 271 2.24 -4.21 -3.70
C ALA A 271 1.55 -2.84 -3.54
N ALA A 272 1.93 -1.84 -4.36
CA ALA A 272 1.34 -0.51 -4.29
C ALA A 272 0.04 -0.36 -5.10
N TYR A 273 -0.16 -1.18 -6.15
CA TYR A 273 -1.41 -1.27 -6.88
C TYR A 273 -1.78 -2.73 -7.16
N GLY A 274 -2.73 -3.24 -6.40
CA GLY A 274 -3.30 -4.58 -6.55
C GLY A 274 -4.77 -4.52 -6.94
N VAL A 275 -5.22 -5.50 -7.74
CA VAL A 275 -6.65 -5.71 -8.02
C VAL A 275 -7.08 -6.97 -7.29
N ALA A 276 -8.16 -6.87 -6.53
CA ALA A 276 -8.71 -7.98 -5.77
C ALA A 276 -9.34 -9.01 -6.71
N LEU A 277 -8.97 -10.27 -6.56
CA LEU A 277 -9.54 -11.38 -7.33
C LEU A 277 -10.69 -12.04 -6.57
N HIS A 278 -10.62 -12.08 -5.25
CA HIS A 278 -11.60 -12.64 -4.35
C HIS A 278 -11.51 -11.95 -2.97
N GLU A 279 -12.44 -12.24 -2.09
CA GLU A 279 -12.55 -11.59 -0.76
C GLU A 279 -11.27 -11.68 0.07
N ALA A 280 -10.68 -12.89 0.18
CA ALA A 280 -9.45 -13.07 0.96
C ALA A 280 -8.26 -12.30 0.36
N HIS A 281 -8.14 -12.26 -0.99
CA HIS A 281 -7.12 -11.48 -1.66
C HIS A 281 -7.30 -9.97 -1.44
N PHE A 282 -8.56 -9.49 -1.44
CA PHE A 282 -8.86 -8.10 -1.10
C PHE A 282 -8.36 -7.75 0.32
N ARG A 283 -8.67 -8.62 1.28
CA ARG A 283 -8.17 -8.48 2.64
C ARG A 283 -6.64 -8.41 2.67
N ASP A 284 -5.97 -9.37 2.04
CA ASP A 284 -4.49 -9.43 2.01
C ASP A 284 -3.87 -8.18 1.38
N LEU A 285 -4.45 -7.67 0.29
CA LEU A 285 -4.00 -6.43 -0.34
C LEU A 285 -4.15 -5.23 0.60
N LEU A 286 -5.30 -5.07 1.23
CA LEU A 286 -5.55 -3.96 2.15
C LEU A 286 -4.62 -4.04 3.36
N PHE A 287 -4.49 -5.21 3.97
CA PHE A 287 -3.64 -5.43 5.14
C PHE A 287 -2.14 -5.35 4.83
N SER A 288 -1.73 -5.49 3.59
CA SER A 288 -0.34 -5.24 3.20
C SER A 288 0.12 -3.80 3.47
N HIS A 289 -0.82 -2.85 3.54
CA HIS A 289 -0.56 -1.44 3.83
C HIS A 289 -0.49 -1.12 5.34
N THR A 290 -0.78 -2.07 6.23
CA THR A 290 -0.54 -1.88 7.68
C THR A 290 0.94 -1.74 7.98
N THR A 291 1.79 -2.44 7.23
CA THR A 291 3.24 -2.34 7.37
C THR A 291 3.76 -1.00 6.84
N PRO A 292 4.58 -0.25 7.62
CA PRO A 292 5.12 1.02 7.17
C PRO A 292 5.98 0.87 5.90
N PRO A 293 5.94 1.84 4.98
CA PRO A 293 6.83 1.84 3.82
C PRO A 293 8.28 2.11 4.23
N ALA A 294 9.22 1.62 3.42
CA ALA A 294 10.64 1.92 3.62
C ALA A 294 10.91 3.43 3.52
N ILE A 295 11.82 3.92 4.36
CA ILE A 295 12.26 5.32 4.32
C ILE A 295 13.06 5.53 3.03
N ARG A 296 12.72 6.56 2.27
CA ARG A 296 13.51 6.97 1.09
C ARG A 296 14.72 7.79 1.56
N ALA A 297 15.82 7.69 0.84
CA ALA A 297 17.01 8.50 1.11
C ALA A 297 16.71 10.03 1.09
N SER A 298 15.76 10.44 0.23
CA SER A 298 15.27 11.84 0.18
C SER A 298 14.51 12.27 1.44
N ASP A 299 13.92 11.32 2.18
CA ASP A 299 13.12 11.58 3.37
C ASP A 299 13.98 11.48 4.64
N ALA A 300 15.08 10.73 4.57
CA ALA A 300 16.03 10.55 5.67
C ALA A 300 16.77 11.86 6.07
N ALA A 301 16.84 12.82 5.16
CA ALA A 301 17.45 14.14 5.41
C ALA A 301 16.55 15.09 6.23
N SER A 302 15.36 14.66 6.65
CA SER A 302 14.46 15.46 7.47
C SER A 302 15.03 15.62 8.88
N ALA A 303 15.06 16.85 9.38
CA ALA A 303 15.55 17.15 10.72
C ALA A 303 14.78 16.34 11.79
N PRO A 304 15.46 15.83 12.83
CA PRO A 304 14.79 15.11 13.91
C PRO A 304 13.76 16.02 14.59
N SER A 305 12.55 15.52 14.75
CA SER A 305 11.46 16.23 15.41
C SER A 305 11.07 15.51 16.70
N LEU A 306 10.77 16.29 17.74
CA LEU A 306 10.30 15.76 19.01
C LEU A 306 8.79 15.47 18.92
N LEU A 307 8.42 14.24 19.21
CA LEU A 307 7.03 13.84 19.36
C LEU A 307 6.70 13.74 20.85
N THR A 308 5.64 14.44 21.26
CA THR A 308 5.13 14.33 22.63
C THR A 308 4.13 13.19 22.73
N MET A 309 4.44 12.19 23.58
CA MET A 309 3.57 11.08 23.87
C MET A 309 3.43 10.86 25.38
N GLY A 310 2.32 10.26 25.79
CA GLY A 310 2.04 9.97 27.19
C GLY A 310 1.81 8.48 27.42
N PHE A 311 2.28 8.00 28.56
CA PHE A 311 2.00 6.64 29.05
C PHE A 311 0.97 6.74 30.19
N PRO A 312 -0.32 6.52 29.88
CA PRO A 312 -1.38 6.66 30.86
C PRO A 312 -1.38 5.50 31.85
N SER A 313 -1.74 5.79 33.10
CA SER A 313 -1.95 4.79 34.12
C SER A 313 -3.35 4.19 34.00
N ARG A 314 -3.47 2.88 34.20
CA ARG A 314 -4.78 2.21 34.29
C ARG A 314 -5.47 2.58 35.59
N VAL A 315 -6.71 2.99 35.48
CA VAL A 315 -7.57 3.35 36.66
C VAL A 315 -8.69 2.34 36.73
N ALA A 316 -8.88 1.78 37.93
CA ALA A 316 -10.04 0.96 38.27
C ALA A 316 -10.86 1.71 39.33
N GLU A 317 -12.12 1.95 39.04
CA GLU A 317 -13.01 2.75 39.89
C GLU A 317 -14.13 1.88 40.46
N ALA A 318 -14.48 2.11 41.73
CA ALA A 318 -15.58 1.42 42.39
C ALA A 318 -16.95 1.88 41.83
N ALA A 319 -17.06 3.16 41.50
CA ALA A 319 -18.24 3.75 40.86
C ALA A 319 -17.96 4.11 39.41
N PRO A 320 -18.92 3.97 38.48
CA PRO A 320 -18.72 4.34 37.09
C PRO A 320 -18.57 5.87 36.97
N SER A 321 -17.51 6.32 36.25
CA SER A 321 -17.30 7.73 35.89
C SER A 321 -17.37 7.91 34.38
N LEU A 322 -17.67 9.12 33.94
CA LEU A 322 -17.76 9.47 32.52
C LEU A 322 -16.37 9.50 31.88
N CYS A 323 -16.24 8.93 30.70
CA CYS A 323 -15.02 9.07 29.89
C CYS A 323 -15.04 10.37 29.08
N ALA A 324 -13.87 10.97 28.86
CA ALA A 324 -13.73 12.19 28.07
C ALA A 324 -13.92 11.95 26.56
N CYS A 325 -13.72 10.71 26.09
CA CYS A 325 -13.78 10.38 24.66
C CYS A 325 -15.20 10.13 24.14
N HIS A 326 -16.11 9.54 24.93
CA HIS A 326 -17.44 9.14 24.45
C HIS A 326 -18.57 9.65 25.36
N GLY A 327 -18.27 10.22 26.53
CA GLY A 327 -19.29 10.61 27.51
C GLY A 327 -20.05 9.43 28.11
N VAL A 328 -19.55 8.21 28.01
CA VAL A 328 -20.19 7.00 28.51
C VAL A 328 -19.66 6.64 29.89
N PRO A 329 -20.52 6.28 30.87
CA PRO A 329 -20.07 5.86 32.18
C PRO A 329 -19.39 4.48 32.09
N SER A 330 -18.16 4.37 32.58
CA SER A 330 -17.38 3.13 32.63
C SER A 330 -16.67 3.00 33.98
N ARG A 331 -16.46 1.75 34.44
CA ARG A 331 -15.76 1.45 35.71
C ARG A 331 -14.28 1.28 35.59
N GLY A 332 -13.70 1.60 34.46
CA GLY A 332 -12.27 1.47 34.22
C GLY A 332 -11.85 2.30 33.04
N GLY A 333 -10.57 2.44 32.84
CA GLY A 333 -10.01 3.23 31.76
C GLY A 333 -8.58 3.61 32.06
N TYR A 334 -8.14 4.65 31.40
CA TYR A 334 -6.78 5.15 31.51
C TYR A 334 -6.81 6.64 31.81
N ALA A 335 -5.98 7.09 32.76
CA ALA A 335 -5.87 8.51 33.10
C ALA A 335 -4.73 9.16 32.31
N CYS A 336 -5.04 10.22 31.58
CA CYS A 336 -4.03 10.99 30.86
C CYS A 336 -2.98 11.54 31.83
N PRO A 337 -1.67 11.37 31.58
CA PRO A 337 -0.64 11.86 32.48
C PRO A 337 -0.61 13.40 32.60
N ARG A 338 -1.04 14.12 31.53
CA ARG A 338 -0.99 15.58 31.48
C ARG A 338 -2.23 16.25 32.12
N CYS A 339 -3.43 15.89 31.69
CA CYS A 339 -4.66 16.55 32.10
C CYS A 339 -5.54 15.71 33.06
N LYS A 340 -5.14 14.45 33.35
CA LYS A 340 -5.87 13.50 34.20
C LYS A 340 -7.25 13.10 33.69
N SER A 341 -7.63 13.47 32.48
CA SER A 341 -8.89 13.04 31.88
C SER A 341 -8.89 11.52 31.65
N LYS A 342 -10.08 10.91 31.80
CA LYS A 342 -10.27 9.48 31.62
C LYS A 342 -10.55 9.14 30.17
N VAL A 343 -9.79 8.19 29.63
CA VAL A 343 -9.93 7.65 28.28
C VAL A 343 -10.25 6.16 28.36
N CYS A 344 -11.13 5.66 27.53
CA CYS A 344 -11.63 4.27 27.60
C CYS A 344 -10.62 3.23 27.11
N GLY A 345 -9.92 3.50 26.02
CA GLY A 345 -9.03 2.55 25.35
C GLY A 345 -7.74 3.18 24.87
N LEU A 346 -6.76 2.35 24.51
CA LEU A 346 -5.47 2.75 23.95
C LEU A 346 -5.16 1.87 22.71
N PRO A 347 -4.48 2.38 21.70
CA PRO A 347 -3.99 3.75 21.55
C PRO A 347 -5.13 4.76 21.32
N ALA A 348 -4.96 6.00 21.79
CA ALA A 348 -5.94 7.07 21.57
C ALA A 348 -5.27 8.45 21.68
N GLN A 349 -5.86 9.45 21.07
CA GLN A 349 -5.52 10.83 21.30
C GLN A 349 -6.39 11.39 22.41
N CYS A 350 -5.80 12.06 23.38
CA CYS A 350 -6.57 12.65 24.47
C CYS A 350 -7.47 13.77 23.94
N PRO A 351 -8.80 13.72 24.12
CA PRO A 351 -9.69 14.75 23.58
C PRO A 351 -9.58 16.10 24.27
N VAL A 352 -8.89 16.18 25.44
CA VAL A 352 -8.74 17.41 26.23
C VAL A 352 -7.44 18.13 25.93
N CYS A 353 -6.33 17.40 25.82
CA CYS A 353 -4.98 18.01 25.68
C CYS A 353 -4.23 17.53 24.42
N GLU A 354 -4.90 16.78 23.54
CA GLU A 354 -4.38 16.27 22.26
C GLU A 354 -3.12 15.40 22.37
N LEU A 355 -2.74 15.01 23.59
CA LEU A 355 -1.56 14.15 23.80
C LEU A 355 -1.85 12.73 23.29
N GLN A 356 -0.95 12.21 22.46
CA GLN A 356 -1.01 10.82 22.02
C GLN A 356 -0.75 9.89 23.21
N LEU A 357 -1.73 9.04 23.52
CA LEU A 357 -1.68 8.09 24.63
C LEU A 357 -1.41 6.69 24.09
N ILE A 358 -0.33 6.08 24.56
CA ILE A 358 0.09 4.75 24.16
C ILE A 358 0.57 3.93 25.35
N GLN A 359 0.63 2.61 25.19
CA GLN A 359 1.28 1.73 26.16
C GLN A 359 2.73 1.45 25.72
N SER A 360 3.59 1.07 26.68
CA SER A 360 4.96 0.65 26.39
C SER A 360 5.03 -0.56 25.43
N THR A 361 4.05 -1.47 25.52
CA THR A 361 3.93 -2.62 24.59
C THR A 361 3.67 -2.20 23.15
N HIS A 362 2.88 -1.14 22.95
CA HIS A 362 2.66 -0.59 21.61
C HIS A 362 3.94 0.03 21.04
N LEU A 363 4.70 0.74 21.86
CA LEU A 363 5.98 1.31 21.46
C LEU A 363 6.99 0.21 21.10
N ALA A 364 7.03 -0.89 21.87
CA ALA A 364 7.90 -2.02 21.59
C ALA A 364 7.58 -2.69 20.25
N ARG A 365 6.29 -2.79 19.84
CA ARG A 365 5.90 -3.30 18.52
C ARG A 365 6.41 -2.41 17.39
N SER A 366 6.26 -1.09 17.51
CA SER A 366 6.74 -0.15 16.49
C SER A 366 8.27 -0.07 16.41
N TYR A 367 8.99 -0.43 17.49
CA TYR A 367 10.44 -0.48 17.50
C TYR A 367 11.03 -1.40 16.42
N HIS A 368 10.40 -2.53 16.13
CA HIS A 368 10.83 -3.44 15.07
C HIS A 368 10.81 -2.84 13.66
N HIS A 369 9.99 -1.83 13.43
CA HIS A 369 9.96 -1.14 12.15
C HIS A 369 11.12 -0.18 11.97
N LEU A 370 11.59 0.41 13.06
CA LEU A 370 12.74 1.33 13.06
C LEU A 370 14.07 0.58 13.08
N PHE A 371 14.14 -0.51 13.87
CA PHE A 371 15.33 -1.34 14.03
C PHE A 371 14.98 -2.78 13.61
N PRO A 372 14.93 -3.06 12.31
CA PRO A 372 14.60 -4.39 11.82
C PRO A 372 15.67 -5.40 12.22
N LEU A 373 15.24 -6.60 12.61
CA LEU A 373 16.15 -7.70 12.87
C LEU A 373 16.76 -8.19 11.54
N ARG A 374 17.99 -8.68 11.60
CA ARG A 374 18.62 -9.35 10.46
C ARG A 374 17.85 -10.63 10.14
N ASN A 375 17.77 -10.96 8.86
CA ASN A 375 17.21 -12.23 8.45
C ASN A 375 18.13 -13.35 8.91
N TYR A 376 17.55 -14.35 9.57
CA TYR A 376 18.27 -15.57 9.95
C TYR A 376 17.90 -16.66 8.96
N ASP A 377 18.92 -17.32 8.41
CA ASP A 377 18.72 -18.51 7.61
C ASP A 377 18.36 -19.67 8.55
N CYS A 378 17.23 -20.31 8.25
CA CYS A 378 16.84 -21.51 8.97
C CYS A 378 17.68 -22.68 8.45
N LEU A 379 18.74 -23.01 9.17
CA LEU A 379 19.49 -24.25 8.94
C LEU A 379 18.63 -25.41 9.44
N LEU A 380 18.04 -26.14 8.52
CA LEU A 380 17.42 -27.42 8.83
C LEU A 380 18.52 -28.39 9.24
N TYR A 381 18.70 -28.59 10.54
CA TYR A 381 19.51 -29.69 11.05
C TYR A 381 18.80 -30.98 10.68
N THR A 382 19.23 -31.60 9.62
CA THR A 382 19.13 -33.06 9.53
C THR A 382 20.11 -33.59 10.55
N SER A 383 19.65 -33.89 11.78
CA SER A 383 20.48 -34.67 12.70
C SER A 383 20.88 -35.95 11.98
N PRO A 384 22.16 -36.28 11.84
CA PRO A 384 22.51 -37.61 11.39
C PRO A 384 21.87 -38.57 12.40
N SER A 385 20.98 -39.45 11.94
CA SER A 385 20.50 -40.53 12.80
C SER A 385 21.72 -41.26 13.33
N PRO A 386 21.79 -41.57 14.63
CA PRO A 386 22.85 -42.43 15.11
C PRO A 386 22.77 -43.71 14.29
N ARG A 387 23.82 -43.99 13.52
CA ARG A 387 23.98 -45.25 12.87
C ARG A 387 24.34 -46.21 14.00
N ASP A 388 23.47 -47.19 14.24
CA ASP A 388 23.76 -48.39 15.02
C ASP A 388 24.96 -49.15 14.43
#